data_107c2d37df0fc941e4ea17b4ddb8864a
#
_entry.id   107c2d37df0fc941e4ea17b4ddb8864a
#
_cell.length_a   1.000
_cell.length_b   1.000
_cell.length_c   1.000
_cell.angle_alpha   90.00
_cell.angle_beta   90.00
_cell.angle_gamma   90.00
#
_symmetry.space_group_name_H-M   'P 1'
#
loop_
_entity.id
_entity.type
_entity.pdbx_description
1 polymer ?
#
loop_
_entity_poly.entity_id
_entity_poly.type
_entity_poly.pdbx_seq_one_letter_code
_entity_poly.pdbx_strand_id
1 'polypeptide(L)'
;MNLNAQNAFLKLLEEPPRSAAFILAAASPDSLLTTVRSRCALLRDPTEQPLESEEMRTLADDYLRAVASQDRMTLLRWCLAHEGMEAQTLAEFLPAVQHRLVELLAQPGQTLLPETLCAQQLRLIETCEQYRRANVSVKHIFGLLSVSGVQARVQK
;
A
#
# COMPACT_ATOMS: atom_id res chain seq x y z
N MET A 1 -13.76 -23.13 1.50
CA MET A 1 -15.02 -23.27 2.29
C MET A 1 -16.19 -23.01 1.34
N ASN A 2 -17.18 -23.92 1.24
CA ASN A 2 -18.31 -23.72 0.33
C ASN A 2 -19.32 -22.70 0.90
N LEU A 3 -20.26 -22.25 0.08
CA LEU A 3 -21.23 -21.19 0.43
C LEU A 3 -22.08 -21.54 1.64
N ASN A 4 -22.52 -22.79 1.74
CA ASN A 4 -23.35 -23.27 2.84
C ASN A 4 -22.60 -23.29 4.17
N ALA A 5 -21.32 -23.68 4.14
CA ALA A 5 -20.47 -23.67 5.33
C ALA A 5 -20.17 -22.22 5.80
N GLN A 6 -19.99 -21.29 4.87
CA GLN A 6 -19.83 -19.88 5.22
C GLN A 6 -21.08 -19.31 5.89
N ASN A 7 -22.25 -19.60 5.36
CA ASN A 7 -23.52 -19.17 5.97
C ASN A 7 -23.75 -19.79 7.36
N ALA A 8 -23.43 -21.07 7.54
CA ALA A 8 -23.53 -21.72 8.84
C ALA A 8 -22.59 -21.11 9.90
N PHE A 9 -21.44 -20.59 9.44
CA PHE A 9 -20.44 -19.99 10.32
C PHE A 9 -20.79 -18.55 10.77
N LEU A 10 -21.70 -17.86 10.06
CA LEU A 10 -22.12 -16.50 10.40
C LEU A 10 -22.63 -16.40 11.85
N LYS A 11 -23.41 -17.38 12.31
CA LYS A 11 -23.96 -17.40 13.66
C LYS A 11 -22.87 -17.44 14.74
N LEU A 12 -21.78 -18.17 14.48
CA LEU A 12 -20.61 -18.22 15.37
C LEU A 12 -19.78 -16.92 15.35
N LEU A 13 -19.78 -16.21 14.23
CA LEU A 13 -19.09 -14.91 14.11
C LEU A 13 -19.90 -13.78 14.77
N GLU A 14 -21.23 -13.88 14.82
CA GLU A 14 -22.09 -12.90 15.47
C GLU A 14 -22.06 -13.02 16.99
N GLU A 15 -22.07 -14.25 17.50
CA GLU A 15 -22.06 -14.53 18.93
C GLU A 15 -20.93 -15.52 19.29
N PRO A 16 -19.66 -15.08 19.22
CA PRO A 16 -18.55 -15.97 19.54
C PRO A 16 -18.52 -16.34 21.01
N PRO A 17 -18.22 -17.61 21.36
CA PRO A 17 -17.98 -18.01 22.75
C PRO A 17 -16.86 -17.14 23.35
N ARG A 18 -16.99 -16.73 24.60
CA ARG A 18 -16.04 -15.82 25.28
C ARG A 18 -14.59 -16.32 25.32
N SER A 19 -14.39 -17.64 25.17
CA SER A 19 -13.07 -18.29 25.20
C SER A 19 -12.55 -18.69 23.82
N ALA A 20 -13.24 -18.30 22.71
CA ALA A 20 -12.87 -18.72 21.36
C ALA A 20 -12.48 -17.52 20.49
N ALA A 21 -11.40 -17.70 19.73
CA ALA A 21 -11.04 -16.84 18.61
C ALA A 21 -11.04 -17.67 17.32
N PHE A 22 -11.51 -17.10 16.22
CA PHE A 22 -11.58 -17.79 14.94
C PHE A 22 -10.62 -17.14 13.96
N ILE A 23 -9.80 -17.95 13.29
CA ILE A 23 -8.93 -17.54 12.19
C ILE A 23 -9.43 -18.23 10.93
N LEU A 24 -9.82 -17.44 9.94
CA LEU A 24 -10.26 -17.92 8.62
C LEU A 24 -9.11 -17.71 7.63
N ALA A 25 -8.56 -18.80 7.11
CA ALA A 25 -7.60 -18.76 6.03
C ALA A 25 -8.32 -18.90 4.68
N ALA A 26 -8.04 -17.99 3.75
CA ALA A 26 -8.57 -18.01 2.40
C ALA A 26 -7.50 -17.48 1.42
N ALA A 27 -7.46 -18.05 0.22
CA ALA A 27 -6.52 -17.62 -0.81
C ALA A 27 -6.78 -16.18 -1.30
N SER A 28 -8.04 -15.73 -1.23
CA SER A 28 -8.42 -14.35 -1.55
C SER A 28 -9.58 -13.93 -0.64
N PRO A 29 -9.62 -12.67 -0.18
CA PRO A 29 -10.78 -12.12 0.52
C PRO A 29 -12.08 -12.23 -0.29
N ASP A 30 -12.00 -12.19 -1.61
CA ASP A 30 -13.16 -12.26 -2.50
C ASP A 30 -13.77 -13.66 -2.61
N SER A 31 -13.06 -14.69 -2.13
CA SER A 31 -13.60 -16.05 -1.98
C SER A 31 -14.53 -16.19 -0.77
N LEU A 32 -14.63 -15.17 0.07
CA LEU A 32 -15.49 -15.12 1.24
C LEU A 32 -16.72 -14.25 1.00
N LEU A 33 -17.85 -14.66 1.57
CA LEU A 33 -19.05 -13.84 1.54
C LEU A 33 -18.81 -12.47 2.19
N THR A 34 -19.40 -11.42 1.63
CA THR A 34 -19.33 -10.07 2.17
C THR A 34 -19.78 -10.01 3.63
N THR A 35 -20.77 -10.81 4.01
CA THR A 35 -21.29 -10.93 5.37
C THR A 35 -20.28 -11.55 6.35
N VAL A 36 -19.42 -12.47 5.89
CA VAL A 36 -18.31 -13.03 6.68
C VAL A 36 -17.20 -12.00 6.79
N ARG A 37 -16.83 -11.38 5.68
CA ARG A 37 -15.78 -10.34 5.64
C ARG A 37 -16.05 -9.17 6.57
N SER A 38 -17.31 -8.71 6.64
CA SER A 38 -17.67 -7.56 7.50
C SER A 38 -17.55 -7.84 9.00
N ARG A 39 -17.44 -9.11 9.39
CA ARG A 39 -17.33 -9.55 10.80
C ARG A 39 -15.93 -10.03 11.17
N CYS A 40 -14.99 -9.97 10.25
CA CYS A 40 -13.60 -10.39 10.43
C CYS A 40 -12.63 -9.22 10.23
N ALA A 41 -11.61 -9.14 11.07
CA ALA A 41 -10.44 -8.29 10.76
C ALA A 41 -9.60 -8.99 9.69
N LEU A 42 -9.27 -8.26 8.62
CA LEU A 42 -8.43 -8.80 7.56
C LEU A 42 -6.95 -8.72 7.99
N LEU A 43 -6.36 -9.88 8.22
CA LEU A 43 -4.91 -10.01 8.37
C LEU A 43 -4.36 -10.55 7.05
N ARG A 44 -3.42 -9.82 6.46
CA ARG A 44 -2.68 -10.30 5.29
C ARG A 44 -1.37 -10.89 5.78
N ASP A 45 -1.00 -12.05 5.22
CA ASP A 45 0.33 -12.59 5.42
C ASP A 45 1.35 -11.68 4.71
N PRO A 46 2.30 -11.07 5.42
CA PRO A 46 3.32 -10.25 4.79
C PRO A 46 4.27 -11.06 3.89
N THR A 47 4.26 -12.39 4.00
CA THR A 47 5.06 -13.27 3.13
C THR A 47 4.32 -13.69 1.85
N GLU A 48 2.99 -13.64 1.82
CA GLU A 48 2.20 -13.72 0.58
C GLU A 48 2.17 -12.33 -0.11
N GLN A 49 3.33 -11.90 -0.53
CA GLN A 49 3.39 -10.76 -1.44
C GLN A 49 2.77 -11.22 -2.77
N PRO A 50 1.84 -10.44 -3.38
CA PRO A 50 1.61 -10.58 -4.80
C PRO A 50 2.99 -10.58 -5.44
N LEU A 51 3.29 -11.52 -6.32
CA LEU A 51 4.51 -11.51 -7.13
C LEU A 51 4.59 -10.11 -7.73
N GLU A 52 5.36 -9.25 -7.07
CA GLU A 52 5.60 -7.89 -7.52
C GLU A 52 6.25 -8.03 -8.88
N SER A 53 5.58 -7.55 -9.92
CA SER A 53 6.16 -7.64 -11.24
C SER A 53 7.47 -6.86 -11.21
N GLU A 54 8.50 -7.35 -11.87
CA GLU A 54 9.79 -6.66 -12.00
C GLU A 54 9.60 -5.23 -12.53
N GLU A 55 8.56 -5.03 -13.31
CA GLU A 55 8.15 -3.73 -13.83
C GLU A 55 7.68 -2.80 -12.70
N MET A 56 6.83 -3.25 -11.78
CA MET A 56 6.37 -2.43 -10.65
C MET A 56 7.50 -2.15 -9.67
N ARG A 57 8.39 -3.11 -9.45
CA ARG A 57 9.60 -2.92 -8.65
C ARG A 57 10.51 -1.84 -9.24
N THR A 58 10.75 -1.90 -10.54
CA THR A 58 11.55 -0.90 -11.26
C THR A 58 10.91 0.49 -11.15
N LEU A 59 9.60 0.57 -11.35
CA LEU A 59 8.85 1.82 -11.25
C LEU A 59 8.89 2.41 -9.83
N ALA A 60 8.79 1.56 -8.80
CA ALA A 60 8.93 1.96 -7.41
C ALA A 60 10.35 2.49 -7.11
N ASP A 61 11.39 1.81 -7.61
CA ASP A 61 12.78 2.26 -7.46
C ASP A 61 13.02 3.60 -8.16
N ASP A 62 12.44 3.84 -9.33
CA ASP A 62 12.54 5.11 -10.06
C ASP A 62 11.87 6.25 -9.30
N TYR A 63 10.69 6.01 -8.72
CA TYR A 63 10.04 6.96 -7.81
C TYR A 63 10.93 7.29 -6.61
N LEU A 64 11.45 6.26 -5.94
CA LEU A 64 12.28 6.44 -4.74
C LEU A 64 13.60 7.15 -5.06
N ARG A 65 14.20 6.95 -6.25
CA ARG A 65 15.34 7.75 -6.72
C ARG A 65 14.96 9.22 -6.93
N ALA A 66 13.78 9.49 -7.49
CA ALA A 66 13.29 10.86 -7.63
C ALA A 66 13.11 11.55 -6.26
N VAL A 67 12.58 10.82 -5.26
CA VAL A 67 12.47 11.28 -3.88
C VAL A 67 13.85 11.49 -3.25
N ALA A 68 14.78 10.55 -3.46
CA ALA A 68 16.15 10.58 -2.92
C ALA A 68 16.96 11.77 -3.44
N SER A 69 16.70 12.25 -4.65
CA SER A 69 17.35 13.43 -5.21
C SER A 69 17.10 14.69 -4.39
N GLN A 70 16.05 14.72 -3.58
CA GLN A 70 15.56 15.88 -2.82
C GLN A 70 15.34 17.14 -3.69
N ASP A 71 15.28 16.95 -5.01
CA ASP A 71 14.96 18.00 -5.95
C ASP A 71 13.46 17.94 -6.31
N ARG A 72 12.73 18.99 -5.92
CA ARG A 72 11.29 19.09 -6.16
C ARG A 72 10.94 19.04 -7.64
N MET A 73 11.79 19.56 -8.52
CA MET A 73 11.53 19.56 -9.95
C MET A 73 11.69 18.17 -10.55
N THR A 74 12.66 17.40 -10.08
CA THR A 74 12.86 15.99 -10.48
C THR A 74 11.64 15.15 -10.09
N LEU A 75 11.18 15.26 -8.84
CA LEU A 75 9.99 14.54 -8.38
C LEU A 75 8.72 15.00 -9.12
N LEU A 76 8.55 16.30 -9.31
CA LEU A 76 7.38 16.83 -10.06
C LEU A 76 7.35 16.32 -11.49
N ARG A 77 8.49 16.32 -12.20
CA ARG A 77 8.58 15.79 -13.57
C ARG A 77 8.21 14.29 -13.60
N TRP A 78 8.73 13.53 -12.65
CA TRP A 78 8.40 12.11 -12.54
C TRP A 78 6.89 11.90 -12.33
N CYS A 79 6.28 12.63 -11.40
CA CYS A 79 4.85 12.54 -11.13
C CYS A 79 3.99 12.95 -12.34
N LEU A 80 4.36 14.04 -13.04
CA LEU A 80 3.64 14.48 -14.24
C LEU A 80 3.74 13.47 -15.39
N ALA A 81 4.88 12.79 -15.54
CA ALA A 81 5.06 11.75 -16.54
C ALA A 81 4.16 10.52 -16.29
N HIS A 82 3.77 10.29 -15.02
CA HIS A 82 3.00 9.11 -14.62
C HIS A 82 1.56 9.43 -14.18
N GLU A 83 1.12 10.70 -14.16
CA GLU A 83 -0.24 11.09 -13.72
C GLU A 83 -1.38 10.52 -14.58
N GLY A 84 -1.05 10.03 -15.79
CA GLY A 84 -1.96 9.33 -16.69
C GLY A 84 -2.03 7.81 -16.48
N MET A 85 -1.38 7.29 -15.44
CA MET A 85 -1.39 5.87 -15.10
C MET A 85 -2.83 5.35 -14.90
N GLU A 86 -3.08 4.10 -15.30
CA GLU A 86 -4.37 3.45 -15.06
C GLU A 86 -4.58 3.19 -13.56
N ALA A 87 -5.83 3.21 -13.12
CA ALA A 87 -6.18 2.98 -11.71
C ALA A 87 -5.73 1.60 -11.20
N GLN A 88 -5.74 0.58 -12.08
CA GLN A 88 -5.25 -0.76 -11.75
C GLN A 88 -3.73 -0.75 -11.53
N THR A 89 -2.98 -0.12 -12.41
CA THR A 89 -1.52 0.01 -12.27
C THR A 89 -1.14 0.79 -11.01
N LEU A 90 -1.89 1.85 -10.68
CA LEU A 90 -1.70 2.57 -9.42
C LEU A 90 -1.95 1.67 -8.20
N ALA A 91 -2.94 0.76 -8.27
CA ALA A 91 -3.23 -0.19 -7.20
C ALA A 91 -2.11 -1.22 -6.97
N GLU A 92 -1.27 -1.45 -7.96
CA GLU A 92 -0.08 -2.31 -7.88
C GLU A 92 1.17 -1.50 -7.49
N PHE A 93 1.30 -0.28 -8.00
CA PHE A 93 2.42 0.61 -7.75
C PHE A 93 2.55 1.04 -6.29
N LEU A 94 1.46 1.49 -5.64
CA LEU A 94 1.54 1.98 -4.25
C LEU A 94 2.02 0.91 -3.26
N PRO A 95 1.52 -0.35 -3.29
CA PRO A 95 2.07 -1.44 -2.49
C PRO A 95 3.53 -1.76 -2.82
N ALA A 96 3.94 -1.67 -4.10
CA ALA A 96 5.31 -1.89 -4.51
C ALA A 96 6.26 -0.86 -3.87
N VAL A 97 5.90 0.42 -3.90
CA VAL A 97 6.67 1.47 -3.20
C VAL A 97 6.73 1.21 -1.70
N GLN A 98 5.61 0.82 -1.09
CA GLN A 98 5.57 0.49 0.35
C GLN A 98 6.52 -0.65 0.69
N HIS A 99 6.50 -1.71 -0.11
CA HIS A 99 7.39 -2.86 0.07
C HIS A 99 8.86 -2.48 -0.04
N ARG A 100 9.24 -1.73 -1.09
CA ARG A 100 10.61 -1.25 -1.25
C ARG A 100 11.09 -0.39 -0.08
N LEU A 101 10.22 0.47 0.47
CA LEU A 101 10.54 1.26 1.65
C LEU A 101 10.79 0.40 2.89
N VAL A 102 10.01 -0.66 3.09
CA VAL A 102 10.21 -1.62 4.19
C VAL A 102 11.51 -2.38 4.02
N GLU A 103 11.83 -2.85 2.81
CA GLU A 103 13.13 -3.49 2.52
C GLU A 103 14.32 -2.57 2.83
N LEU A 104 14.23 -1.28 2.43
CA LEU A 104 15.27 -0.30 2.71
C LEU A 104 15.46 -0.07 4.22
N LEU A 105 14.38 -0.05 4.99
CA LEU A 105 14.45 0.07 6.46
C LEU A 105 15.02 -1.19 7.14
N ALA A 106 14.81 -2.37 6.56
CA ALA A 106 15.32 -3.64 7.10
C ALA A 106 16.83 -3.84 6.85
N GLN A 107 17.45 -3.06 5.95
CA GLN A 107 18.87 -3.15 5.61
C GLN A 107 19.62 -1.86 5.99
N PRO A 108 19.92 -1.62 7.27
CA PRO A 108 20.66 -0.44 7.69
C PRO A 108 22.07 -0.46 7.10
N GLY A 109 22.43 0.57 6.35
CA GLY A 109 23.76 0.75 5.75
C GLY A 109 23.82 0.80 4.22
N GLN A 110 22.78 0.39 3.51
CA GLN A 110 22.63 0.53 2.04
C GLN A 110 21.45 1.45 1.68
N THR A 111 21.22 2.51 2.44
CA THR A 111 20.01 3.30 2.29
C THR A 111 20.15 4.35 1.18
N LEU A 112 19.36 4.14 0.12
CA LEU A 112 19.07 5.17 -0.89
C LEU A 112 18.44 6.42 -0.24
N LEU A 113 17.71 6.22 0.87
CA LEU A 113 16.94 7.24 1.59
C LEU A 113 17.28 7.21 3.08
N PRO A 114 17.39 8.38 3.75
CA PRO A 114 17.44 8.44 5.22
C PRO A 114 16.20 7.80 5.85
N GLU A 115 16.37 7.16 7.01
CA GLU A 115 15.29 6.47 7.75
C GLU A 115 14.07 7.39 8.00
N THR A 116 14.33 8.65 8.36
CA THR A 116 13.27 9.66 8.58
C THR A 116 12.46 9.92 7.32
N LEU A 117 13.10 9.92 6.14
CA LEU A 117 12.44 10.11 4.86
C LEU A 117 11.69 8.86 4.44
N CYS A 118 12.22 7.66 4.71
CA CYS A 118 11.50 6.40 4.51
C CYS A 118 10.19 6.38 5.32
N ALA A 119 10.24 6.72 6.61
CA ALA A 119 9.06 6.77 7.47
C ALA A 119 8.03 7.81 7.00
N GLN A 120 8.50 8.96 6.51
CA GLN A 120 7.63 9.98 5.92
C GLN A 120 6.96 9.46 4.64
N GLN A 121 7.72 8.82 3.74
CA GLN A 121 7.19 8.25 2.51
C GLN A 121 6.17 7.14 2.80
N LEU A 122 6.40 6.27 3.77
CA LEU A 122 5.43 5.25 4.18
C LEU A 122 4.08 5.86 4.55
N ARG A 123 4.06 6.91 5.37
CA ARG A 123 2.82 7.62 5.74
C ARG A 123 2.14 8.26 4.54
N LEU A 124 2.92 8.82 3.62
CA LEU A 124 2.39 9.43 2.40
C LEU A 124 1.74 8.38 1.49
N ILE A 125 2.41 7.24 1.27
CA ILE A 125 1.88 6.13 0.47
C ILE A 125 0.61 5.55 1.10
N GLU A 126 0.58 5.41 2.43
CA GLU A 126 -0.62 4.96 3.16
C GLU A 126 -1.80 5.93 2.98
N THR A 127 -1.54 7.24 3.00
CA THR A 127 -2.54 8.27 2.67
C THR A 127 -3.02 8.15 1.22
N CYS A 128 -2.12 7.93 0.27
CA CYS A 128 -2.44 7.72 -1.14
C CYS A 128 -3.33 6.48 -1.33
N GLU A 129 -3.04 5.38 -0.62
CA GLU A 129 -3.87 4.18 -0.62
C GLU A 129 -5.29 4.45 -0.08
N GLN A 130 -5.44 5.24 0.98
CA GLN A 130 -6.74 5.64 1.50
C GLN A 130 -7.53 6.45 0.46
N TYR A 131 -6.88 7.39 -0.22
CA TYR A 131 -7.51 8.19 -1.28
C TYR A 131 -7.89 7.34 -2.49
N ARG A 132 -7.04 6.40 -2.91
CA ARG A 132 -7.36 5.45 -3.97
C ARG A 132 -8.61 4.63 -3.63
N ARG A 133 -8.71 4.10 -2.39
CA ARG A 133 -9.89 3.36 -1.91
C ARG A 133 -11.14 4.23 -1.83
N ALA A 134 -10.99 5.54 -1.63
CA ALA A 134 -12.07 6.52 -1.66
C ALA A 134 -12.40 7.00 -3.09
N ASN A 135 -11.87 6.35 -4.14
CA ASN A 135 -12.04 6.68 -5.55
C ASN A 135 -11.58 8.10 -5.93
N VAL A 136 -10.58 8.64 -5.24
CA VAL A 136 -9.91 9.86 -5.67
C VAL A 136 -9.14 9.59 -6.96
N SER A 137 -9.19 10.51 -7.91
CA SER A 137 -8.56 10.30 -9.21
C SER A 137 -7.05 10.15 -9.12
N VAL A 138 -6.48 9.33 -10.01
CA VAL A 138 -5.02 9.06 -10.11
C VAL A 138 -4.22 10.35 -10.17
N LYS A 139 -4.66 11.31 -10.97
CA LYS A 139 -4.03 12.63 -11.11
C LYS A 139 -3.90 13.38 -9.78
N HIS A 140 -4.92 13.36 -8.93
CA HIS A 140 -4.86 14.00 -7.61
C HIS A 140 -3.88 13.27 -6.67
N ILE A 141 -3.80 11.95 -6.76
CA ILE A 141 -2.85 11.16 -5.97
C ILE A 141 -1.40 11.49 -6.38
N PHE A 142 -1.11 11.58 -7.69
CA PHE A 142 0.20 12.03 -8.16
C PHE A 142 0.49 13.49 -7.81
N GLY A 143 -0.53 14.35 -7.80
CA GLY A 143 -0.43 15.71 -7.27
C GLY A 143 0.02 15.73 -5.80
N LEU A 144 -0.58 14.89 -4.96
CA LEU A 144 -0.19 14.74 -3.55
C LEU A 144 1.26 14.24 -3.41
N LEU A 145 1.64 13.21 -4.18
CA LEU A 145 3.00 12.67 -4.19
C LEU A 145 4.02 13.74 -4.58
N SER A 146 3.72 14.59 -5.57
CA SER A 146 4.63 15.63 -6.06
C SER A 146 4.87 16.76 -5.05
N VAL A 147 3.85 17.10 -4.25
CA VAL A 147 3.93 18.20 -3.27
C VAL A 147 4.53 17.73 -1.95
N SER A 148 4.12 16.55 -1.49
CA SER A 148 4.46 16.03 -0.16
C SER A 148 5.66 15.09 -0.15
N GLY A 149 6.11 14.62 -1.31
CA GLY A 149 7.19 13.65 -1.45
C GLY A 149 8.58 14.18 -1.06
N VAL A 150 8.80 15.50 -1.11
CA VAL A 150 10.06 16.16 -0.71
C VAL A 150 9.75 17.19 0.37
N GLN A 151 10.39 17.07 1.53
CA GLN A 151 10.27 18.09 2.58
C GLN A 151 10.73 19.45 2.07
N ALA A 152 9.91 20.47 2.30
CA ALA A 152 10.40 21.82 2.25
C ALA A 152 11.50 21.95 3.32
N ARG A 153 12.75 22.21 2.92
CA ARG A 153 13.76 22.68 3.86
C ARG A 153 13.21 23.93 4.52
N VAL A 154 12.73 23.81 5.75
CA VAL A 154 12.53 24.99 6.58
C VAL A 154 13.92 25.55 6.80
N GLN A 155 14.25 26.59 6.03
CA GLN A 155 15.43 27.40 6.31
C GLN A 155 15.23 27.99 7.72
N LYS A 156 16.12 27.60 8.64
CA LYS A 156 16.34 28.30 9.89
C LYS A 156 17.17 29.53 9.64
#